data_37e279624ff428308ed9f8804837c8bd
#
_entry.id   37e279624ff428308ed9f8804837c8bd
#
_cell.length_a   1.000
_cell.length_b   1.000
_cell.length_c   1.000
_cell.angle_alpha   90.00
_cell.angle_beta   90.00
_cell.angle_gamma   90.00
#
_symmetry.space_group_name_H-M   'P 1'
#
loop_
_entity.id
_entity.type
_entity.pdbx_description
1 polymer ?
#
loop_
_entity_poly.entity_id
_entity_poly.type
_entity_poly.pdbx_seq_one_letter_code
_entity_poly.pdbx_strand_id
1 'polypeptide(L)'
;MSVIANRRSIMNLFSGPTCIHSHRTRIVLAEKNINIDIKSVKGPDLPEDLIDVNPYHNLPTLIDRDLVLYDSRVIIEYLDERFPHPPLMPVDPVVRAQFRMALHRIENDWYSLVEDFSSENETKLATKPKKLLKESILSVSDLFTVKDYFISDDFSLVDCTIAPILWRLPVYGIDLGSDSASIEKYMDRVFNRPSFQSSLSELEQEMRL
;
A
#
# COMPACT_ATOMS: atom_id res chain seq x y z
N MET A 1 4.38 -16.54 34.81
CA MET A 1 3.07 -16.42 34.12
C MET A 1 2.62 -14.97 33.90
N SER A 2 3.50 -14.00 33.71
CA SER A 2 3.11 -12.58 33.60
C SER A 2 3.56 -11.85 32.32
N VAL A 3 4.37 -12.45 31.49
CA VAL A 3 4.92 -11.78 30.29
C VAL A 3 4.01 -11.89 29.07
N ILE A 4 3.17 -12.91 29.02
CA ILE A 4 2.26 -13.16 27.88
C ILE A 4 1.03 -12.23 27.93
N ALA A 5 0.55 -11.88 29.13
CA ALA A 5 -0.64 -11.03 29.29
C ALA A 5 -0.45 -9.57 28.83
N ASN A 6 0.78 -9.07 28.84
CA ASN A 6 1.06 -7.66 28.48
C ASN A 6 1.34 -7.45 26.97
N ARG A 7 1.63 -8.52 26.22
CA ARG A 7 1.82 -8.47 24.76
C ARG A 7 0.51 -8.44 23.96
N ARG A 8 -0.61 -8.83 24.55
CA ARG A 8 -1.93 -8.91 23.88
C ARG A 8 -2.71 -7.59 23.80
N SER A 9 -2.20 -6.50 24.35
CA SER A 9 -2.94 -5.23 24.39
C SER A 9 -2.50 -4.20 23.35
N ILE A 10 -1.42 -4.44 22.61
CA ILE A 10 -0.87 -3.49 21.64
C ILE A 10 -1.01 -4.08 20.25
N MET A 11 -1.61 -3.30 19.34
CA MET A 11 -1.66 -3.63 17.91
C MET A 11 -0.23 -3.64 17.35
N ASN A 12 0.10 -4.65 16.55
CA ASN A 12 1.41 -4.81 15.93
C ASN A 12 1.27 -5.07 14.43
N LEU A 13 2.17 -4.52 13.64
CA LEU A 13 2.27 -4.79 12.20
C LEU A 13 3.64 -5.39 11.87
N PHE A 14 3.66 -6.60 11.33
CA PHE A 14 4.84 -7.13 10.64
C PHE A 14 4.86 -6.59 9.21
N SER A 15 5.92 -5.92 8.81
CA SER A 15 5.98 -5.12 7.60
C SER A 15 7.29 -5.35 6.85
N GLY A 16 7.20 -5.68 5.56
CA GLY A 16 8.36 -5.70 4.69
C GLY A 16 8.81 -4.27 4.33
N PRO A 17 10.11 -3.96 4.43
CA PRO A 17 10.60 -2.60 4.22
C PRO A 17 10.49 -2.12 2.76
N THR A 18 10.45 -3.04 1.78
CA THR A 18 10.29 -2.73 0.35
C THR A 18 8.96 -3.24 -0.23
N CYS A 19 8.16 -3.95 0.58
CA CYS A 19 6.93 -4.60 0.15
C CYS A 19 5.83 -3.57 -0.15
N ILE A 20 5.28 -3.59 -1.36
CA ILE A 20 4.20 -2.69 -1.79
C ILE A 20 2.92 -2.84 -0.96
N HIS A 21 2.60 -4.08 -0.56
CA HIS A 21 1.44 -4.39 0.29
C HIS A 21 1.62 -3.85 1.71
N SER A 22 2.83 -3.94 2.25
CA SER A 22 3.19 -3.36 3.54
C SER A 22 3.15 -1.84 3.49
N HIS A 23 3.64 -1.23 2.40
CA HIS A 23 3.65 0.22 2.24
C HIS A 23 2.22 0.80 2.24
N ARG A 24 1.27 0.23 1.48
CA ARG A 24 -0.12 0.73 1.51
C ARG A 24 -0.75 0.65 2.90
N THR A 25 -0.42 -0.38 3.67
CA THR A 25 -0.90 -0.52 5.06
C THR A 25 -0.32 0.57 5.95
N ARG A 26 0.99 0.88 5.82
CA ARG A 26 1.62 1.98 6.55
C ARG A 26 1.05 3.35 6.17
N ILE A 27 0.70 3.57 4.90
CA ILE A 27 0.02 4.81 4.48
C ILE A 27 -1.32 4.96 5.22
N VAL A 28 -2.12 3.90 5.30
CA VAL A 28 -3.41 3.94 6.01
C VAL A 28 -3.21 4.20 7.50
N LEU A 29 -2.24 3.58 8.15
CA LEU A 29 -1.90 3.84 9.55
C LEU A 29 -1.53 5.31 9.77
N ALA A 30 -0.72 5.88 8.89
CA ALA A 30 -0.29 7.26 8.95
C ALA A 30 -1.44 8.25 8.68
N GLU A 31 -2.30 8.01 7.69
CA GLU A 31 -3.50 8.82 7.43
C GLU A 31 -4.47 8.82 8.60
N LYS A 32 -4.59 7.70 9.28
CA LYS A 32 -5.44 7.54 10.48
C LYS A 32 -4.76 8.05 11.76
N ASN A 33 -3.51 8.47 11.68
CA ASN A 33 -2.69 8.84 12.85
C ASN A 33 -2.69 7.73 13.93
N ILE A 34 -2.62 6.47 13.48
CA ILE A 34 -2.59 5.29 14.36
C ILE A 34 -1.12 4.96 14.66
N ASN A 35 -0.74 5.12 15.92
CA ASN A 35 0.59 4.75 16.38
C ASN A 35 0.57 3.31 16.93
N ILE A 36 1.27 2.41 16.22
CA ILE A 36 1.41 0.99 16.59
C ILE A 36 2.88 0.57 16.50
N ASP A 37 3.18 -0.60 17.05
CA ASP A 37 4.51 -1.21 16.88
C ASP A 37 4.62 -1.81 15.48
N ILE A 38 5.52 -1.25 14.65
CA ILE A 38 5.81 -1.74 13.30
C ILE A 38 7.12 -2.50 13.33
N LYS A 39 7.03 -3.83 13.23
CA LYS A 39 8.18 -4.73 13.17
C LYS A 39 8.61 -4.91 11.72
N SER A 40 9.79 -4.35 11.38
CA SER A 40 10.40 -4.55 10.05
C SER A 40 10.92 -5.98 9.92
N VAL A 41 10.43 -6.69 8.89
CA VAL A 41 10.84 -8.06 8.57
C VAL A 41 11.63 -8.02 7.26
N LYS A 42 12.92 -8.40 7.33
CA LYS A 42 13.85 -8.43 6.20
C LYS A 42 14.30 -9.85 5.92
N GLY A 43 14.38 -10.19 4.63
CA GLY A 43 14.93 -11.47 4.19
C GLY A 43 14.03 -12.68 4.45
N PRO A 44 14.56 -13.89 4.26
CA PRO A 44 13.80 -15.13 4.34
C PRO A 44 13.52 -15.59 5.79
N ASP A 45 14.26 -15.06 6.75
CA ASP A 45 14.13 -15.47 8.16
C ASP A 45 12.99 -14.73 8.82
N LEU A 46 11.83 -15.36 8.83
CA LEU A 46 10.64 -14.81 9.48
C LEU A 46 10.73 -14.98 11.01
N PRO A 47 10.27 -13.97 11.79
CA PRO A 47 10.15 -14.11 13.23
C PRO A 47 9.23 -15.27 13.63
N GLU A 48 9.59 -16.03 14.68
CA GLU A 48 8.77 -17.12 15.19
C GLU A 48 7.34 -16.66 15.51
N ASP A 49 7.20 -15.47 16.12
CA ASP A 49 5.91 -14.84 16.42
C ASP A 49 5.02 -14.68 15.15
N LEU A 50 5.61 -14.49 13.97
CA LEU A 50 4.88 -14.38 12.71
C LEU A 50 4.52 -15.76 12.15
N ILE A 51 5.46 -16.70 12.19
CA ILE A 51 5.26 -18.08 11.69
C ILE A 51 4.10 -18.75 12.43
N ASP A 52 4.03 -18.56 13.76
CA ASP A 52 3.01 -19.18 14.63
C ASP A 52 1.58 -18.68 14.34
N VAL A 53 1.44 -17.44 13.85
CA VAL A 53 0.12 -16.80 13.70
C VAL A 53 -0.35 -16.67 12.25
N ASN A 54 0.58 -16.67 11.28
CA ASN A 54 0.26 -16.53 9.87
C ASN A 54 0.70 -17.75 9.06
N PRO A 55 -0.23 -18.64 8.66
CA PRO A 55 0.10 -19.87 7.96
C PRO A 55 0.62 -19.65 6.53
N TYR A 56 0.45 -18.43 5.96
CA TYR A 56 0.93 -18.08 4.62
C TYR A 56 2.30 -17.41 4.65
N HIS A 57 2.80 -17.04 5.84
CA HIS A 57 4.11 -16.40 6.03
C HIS A 57 4.33 -15.15 5.17
N ASN A 58 3.25 -14.46 4.81
CA ASN A 58 3.31 -13.27 3.95
C ASN A 58 3.26 -11.96 4.75
N LEU A 59 3.61 -10.87 4.11
CA LEU A 59 3.61 -9.51 4.65
C LEU A 59 2.68 -8.61 3.84
N PRO A 60 2.00 -7.67 4.48
CA PRO A 60 1.98 -7.40 5.91
C PRO A 60 1.12 -8.39 6.71
N THR A 61 1.41 -8.54 8.00
CA THR A 61 0.55 -9.22 8.97
C THR A 61 0.24 -8.28 10.12
N LEU A 62 -1.04 -8.04 10.36
CA LEU A 62 -1.54 -7.20 11.47
C LEU A 62 -2.07 -8.11 12.59
N ILE A 63 -1.65 -7.81 13.82
CA ILE A 63 -2.18 -8.44 15.02
C ILE A 63 -2.85 -7.36 15.87
N ASP A 64 -4.16 -7.49 16.12
CA ASP A 64 -4.91 -6.68 17.07
C ASP A 64 -5.56 -7.62 18.12
N ARG A 65 -4.95 -7.73 19.29
CA ARG A 65 -5.35 -8.68 20.34
C ARG A 65 -5.30 -10.12 19.83
N ASP A 66 -6.47 -10.77 19.75
CA ASP A 66 -6.60 -12.15 19.25
C ASP A 66 -6.91 -12.22 17.74
N LEU A 67 -7.12 -11.06 17.09
CA LEU A 67 -7.35 -10.98 15.65
C LEU A 67 -6.01 -10.94 14.91
N VAL A 68 -5.85 -11.83 13.93
CA VAL A 68 -4.70 -11.84 13.01
C VAL A 68 -5.21 -11.67 11.59
N LEU A 69 -4.67 -10.68 10.88
CA LEU A 69 -4.99 -10.40 9.49
C LEU A 69 -3.70 -10.39 8.67
N TYR A 70 -3.70 -11.08 7.53
CA TYR A 70 -2.52 -11.27 6.67
C TYR A 70 -2.77 -10.98 5.18
N ASP A 71 -3.91 -10.39 4.82
CA ASP A 71 -4.17 -9.80 3.49
C ASP A 71 -4.26 -8.28 3.64
N SER A 72 -3.40 -7.56 2.94
CA SER A 72 -3.34 -6.10 3.07
C SER A 72 -4.63 -5.39 2.65
N ARG A 73 -5.44 -5.97 1.74
CA ARG A 73 -6.75 -5.43 1.36
C ARG A 73 -7.72 -5.48 2.53
N VAL A 74 -7.73 -6.62 3.22
CA VAL A 74 -8.53 -6.81 4.43
C VAL A 74 -8.03 -5.92 5.56
N ILE A 75 -6.71 -5.83 5.72
CA ILE A 75 -6.10 -4.99 6.76
C ILE A 75 -6.48 -3.53 6.60
N ILE A 76 -6.39 -2.96 5.40
CA ILE A 76 -6.68 -1.53 5.19
C ILE A 76 -8.18 -1.22 5.37
N GLU A 77 -9.08 -2.11 4.94
CA GLU A 77 -10.52 -1.95 5.21
C GLU A 77 -10.80 -2.08 6.72
N TYR A 78 -10.22 -3.08 7.40
CA TYR A 78 -10.34 -3.22 8.85
C TYR A 78 -9.88 -1.96 9.59
N LEU A 79 -8.73 -1.40 9.23
CA LEU A 79 -8.21 -0.18 9.85
C LEU A 79 -9.14 1.03 9.62
N ASP A 80 -9.73 1.14 8.42
CA ASP A 80 -10.69 2.21 8.12
C ASP A 80 -11.98 2.08 8.95
N GLU A 81 -12.50 0.88 9.11
CA GLU A 81 -13.70 0.59 9.91
C GLU A 81 -13.43 0.69 11.41
N ARG A 82 -12.27 0.21 11.88
CA ARG A 82 -11.88 0.23 13.29
C ARG A 82 -11.61 1.65 13.81
N PHE A 83 -11.09 2.51 12.93
CA PHE A 83 -10.77 3.91 13.18
C PHE A 83 -11.46 4.79 12.13
N PRO A 84 -12.74 5.13 12.31
CA PRO A 84 -13.58 5.71 11.27
C PRO A 84 -13.20 7.14 10.86
N HIS A 85 -12.29 7.81 11.57
CA HIS A 85 -11.89 9.18 11.28
C HIS A 85 -10.38 9.32 11.13
N PRO A 86 -9.93 10.05 10.06
CA PRO A 86 -10.71 10.46 8.88
C PRO A 86 -11.18 9.25 8.07
N PRO A 87 -12.37 9.29 7.42
CA PRO A 87 -12.84 8.19 6.58
C PRO A 87 -12.00 8.09 5.32
N LEU A 88 -11.58 6.88 4.95
CA LEU A 88 -10.86 6.60 3.69
C LEU A 88 -11.74 5.83 2.69
N MET A 89 -12.97 5.48 3.07
CA MET A 89 -13.98 4.93 2.19
C MET A 89 -15.27 5.75 2.28
N PRO A 90 -15.98 5.96 1.14
CA PRO A 90 -17.25 6.67 1.13
C PRO A 90 -18.30 5.99 2.01
N VAL A 91 -19.19 6.79 2.61
CA VAL A 91 -20.31 6.29 3.40
C VAL A 91 -21.44 5.75 2.51
N ASP A 92 -21.70 6.44 1.38
CA ASP A 92 -22.72 6.01 0.43
C ASP A 92 -22.40 4.63 -0.16
N PRO A 93 -23.34 3.66 -0.10
CA PRO A 93 -23.06 2.29 -0.51
C PRO A 93 -22.80 2.14 -2.01
N VAL A 94 -23.39 3.00 -2.86
CA VAL A 94 -23.16 2.95 -4.31
C VAL A 94 -21.76 3.43 -4.63
N VAL A 95 -21.35 4.56 -4.08
CA VAL A 95 -20.01 5.12 -4.25
C VAL A 95 -18.97 4.18 -3.64
N ARG A 96 -19.23 3.61 -2.46
CA ARG A 96 -18.36 2.61 -1.82
C ARG A 96 -18.16 1.38 -2.71
N ALA A 97 -19.20 0.91 -3.38
CA ALA A 97 -19.09 -0.21 -4.33
C ALA A 97 -18.20 0.16 -5.54
N GLN A 98 -18.30 1.39 -6.05
CA GLN A 98 -17.41 1.89 -7.12
C GLN A 98 -15.94 1.91 -6.67
N PHE A 99 -15.67 2.34 -5.45
CA PHE A 99 -14.32 2.33 -4.87
C PHE A 99 -13.78 0.89 -4.73
N ARG A 100 -14.58 -0.06 -4.25
CA ARG A 100 -14.19 -1.47 -4.21
C ARG A 100 -13.91 -2.05 -5.59
N MET A 101 -14.67 -1.64 -6.61
CA MET A 101 -14.39 -2.02 -8.00
C MET A 101 -13.07 -1.42 -8.50
N ALA A 102 -12.77 -0.17 -8.16
CA ALA A 102 -11.48 0.44 -8.48
C ALA A 102 -10.32 -0.31 -7.80
N LEU A 103 -10.44 -0.60 -6.50
CA LEU A 103 -9.45 -1.40 -5.76
C LEU A 103 -9.24 -2.77 -6.40
N HIS A 104 -10.33 -3.48 -6.75
CA HIS A 104 -10.27 -4.78 -7.41
C HIS A 104 -9.52 -4.71 -8.75
N ARG A 105 -9.78 -3.69 -9.57
CA ARG A 105 -9.08 -3.49 -10.84
C ARG A 105 -7.60 -3.19 -10.64
N ILE A 106 -7.24 -2.34 -9.69
CA ILE A 106 -5.84 -2.03 -9.38
C ILE A 106 -5.08 -3.30 -8.95
N GLU A 107 -5.70 -4.16 -8.13
CA GLU A 107 -5.12 -5.46 -7.77
C GLU A 107 -4.84 -6.32 -9.00
N ASN A 108 -5.83 -6.49 -9.86
CA ASN A 108 -5.71 -7.38 -11.01
C ASN A 108 -4.83 -6.81 -12.13
N ASP A 109 -4.90 -5.49 -12.36
CA ASP A 109 -4.27 -4.88 -13.53
C ASP A 109 -2.87 -4.33 -13.21
N TRP A 110 -2.54 -4.03 -11.93
CA TRP A 110 -1.27 -3.42 -11.54
C TRP A 110 -0.48 -4.27 -10.55
N TYR A 111 -1.07 -4.66 -9.41
CA TYR A 111 -0.36 -5.43 -8.39
C TYR A 111 0.10 -6.80 -8.90
N SER A 112 -0.75 -7.52 -9.63
CA SER A 112 -0.41 -8.80 -10.24
C SER A 112 0.80 -8.75 -11.20
N LEU A 113 1.09 -7.60 -11.78
CA LEU A 113 2.23 -7.42 -12.69
C LEU A 113 3.57 -7.21 -11.96
N VAL A 114 3.52 -6.87 -10.68
CA VAL A 114 4.70 -6.56 -9.86
C VAL A 114 4.85 -7.48 -8.64
N GLU A 115 3.95 -8.43 -8.47
CA GLU A 115 3.90 -9.32 -7.30
C GLU A 115 5.20 -10.11 -7.11
N ASP A 116 5.76 -10.63 -8.20
CA ASP A 116 6.99 -11.43 -8.19
C ASP A 116 8.26 -10.57 -8.20
N PHE A 117 8.14 -9.24 -8.31
CA PHE A 117 9.30 -8.36 -8.38
C PHE A 117 9.93 -8.15 -7.00
N SER A 118 11.21 -8.42 -6.89
CA SER A 118 12.02 -8.08 -5.72
C SER A 118 13.16 -7.16 -6.11
N SER A 119 13.19 -5.97 -5.55
CA SER A 119 14.27 -5.00 -5.78
C SER A 119 15.64 -5.47 -5.23
N GLU A 120 15.66 -6.49 -4.39
CA GLU A 120 16.89 -7.10 -3.88
C GLU A 120 17.54 -8.03 -4.92
N ASN A 121 16.74 -8.65 -5.78
CA ASN A 121 17.17 -9.64 -6.75
C ASN A 121 17.19 -9.13 -8.20
N GLU A 122 16.44 -8.07 -8.49
CA GLU A 122 16.23 -7.56 -9.84
C GLU A 122 16.47 -6.05 -9.91
N THR A 123 17.15 -5.61 -10.95
CA THR A 123 17.41 -4.19 -11.19
C THR A 123 16.21 -3.48 -11.83
N LYS A 124 15.36 -4.20 -12.53
CA LYS A 124 14.18 -3.67 -13.25
C LYS A 124 13.13 -4.76 -13.41
N LEU A 125 11.87 -4.32 -13.48
CA LEU A 125 10.77 -5.20 -13.84
C LEU A 125 10.96 -5.81 -15.23
N ALA A 126 10.58 -7.09 -15.41
CA ALA A 126 10.67 -7.78 -16.70
C ALA A 126 9.90 -7.03 -17.80
N THR A 127 10.35 -7.16 -19.06
CA THR A 127 9.88 -6.33 -20.19
C THR A 127 8.38 -6.38 -20.39
N LYS A 128 7.76 -7.56 -20.30
CA LYS A 128 6.31 -7.72 -20.55
C LYS A 128 5.46 -7.08 -19.46
N PRO A 129 5.60 -7.41 -18.15
CA PRO A 129 4.85 -6.75 -17.09
C PRO A 129 5.14 -5.25 -17.03
N LYS A 130 6.38 -4.80 -17.25
CA LYS A 130 6.75 -3.38 -17.37
C LYS A 130 5.93 -2.64 -18.41
N LYS A 131 5.82 -3.19 -19.63
CA LYS A 131 5.05 -2.60 -20.72
C LYS A 131 3.56 -2.56 -20.39
N LEU A 132 3.01 -3.67 -19.90
CA LEU A 132 1.59 -3.77 -19.54
C LEU A 132 1.22 -2.80 -18.43
N LEU A 133 2.06 -2.67 -17.39
CA LEU A 133 1.81 -1.74 -16.29
C LEU A 133 1.83 -0.28 -16.78
N LYS A 134 2.84 0.10 -17.60
CA LYS A 134 2.90 1.44 -18.20
C LYS A 134 1.64 1.74 -19.01
N GLU A 135 1.25 0.83 -19.92
CA GLU A 135 0.07 1.01 -20.78
C GLU A 135 -1.22 1.10 -19.95
N SER A 136 -1.37 0.27 -18.91
CA SER A 136 -2.52 0.29 -18.03
C SER A 136 -2.62 1.60 -17.25
N ILE A 137 -1.52 2.10 -16.68
CA ILE A 137 -1.49 3.39 -15.96
C ILE A 137 -1.87 4.54 -16.90
N LEU A 138 -1.28 4.59 -18.11
CA LEU A 138 -1.56 5.63 -19.08
C LEU A 138 -3.00 5.59 -19.60
N SER A 139 -3.60 4.40 -19.72
CA SER A 139 -4.99 4.24 -20.18
C SER A 139 -6.03 4.88 -19.27
N VAL A 140 -5.69 5.15 -18.03
CA VAL A 140 -6.56 5.80 -17.03
C VAL A 140 -6.08 7.21 -16.66
N SER A 141 -5.19 7.81 -17.46
CA SER A 141 -4.60 9.13 -17.20
C SER A 141 -5.65 10.23 -16.99
N ASP A 142 -6.78 10.16 -17.70
CA ASP A 142 -7.87 11.12 -17.57
C ASP A 142 -8.51 11.11 -16.17
N LEU A 143 -8.54 9.96 -15.49
CA LEU A 143 -9.09 9.86 -14.13
C LEU A 143 -8.29 10.66 -13.10
N PHE A 144 -7.00 10.92 -13.37
CA PHE A 144 -6.15 11.75 -12.51
C PHE A 144 -6.40 13.26 -12.68
N THR A 145 -7.22 13.67 -13.67
CA THR A 145 -7.54 15.09 -13.92
C THR A 145 -8.91 15.50 -13.41
N VAL A 146 -9.83 14.54 -13.22
CA VAL A 146 -11.24 14.82 -12.93
C VAL A 146 -11.44 15.35 -11.52
N LYS A 147 -10.65 14.85 -10.58
CA LYS A 147 -10.74 15.13 -9.14
C LYS A 147 -9.35 15.40 -8.54
N ASP A 148 -9.33 15.88 -7.30
CA ASP A 148 -8.08 16.14 -6.60
C ASP A 148 -7.32 14.84 -6.30
N TYR A 149 -8.05 13.74 -6.02
CA TYR A 149 -7.51 12.40 -5.85
C TYR A 149 -8.12 11.44 -6.85
N PHE A 150 -7.65 10.20 -6.89
CA PHE A 150 -8.16 9.23 -7.86
C PHE A 150 -9.65 8.96 -7.61
N ILE A 151 -10.50 9.35 -8.59
CA ILE A 151 -11.98 9.26 -8.57
C ILE A 151 -12.68 9.97 -7.40
N SER A 152 -11.99 10.79 -6.61
CA SER A 152 -12.53 11.46 -5.42
C SER A 152 -11.91 12.86 -5.21
N ASP A 153 -12.65 13.73 -4.53
CA ASP A 153 -12.12 15.00 -4.02
C ASP A 153 -11.37 14.78 -2.67
N ASP A 154 -11.63 13.65 -2.01
CA ASP A 154 -10.99 13.28 -0.74
C ASP A 154 -10.00 12.12 -0.97
N PHE A 155 -8.88 12.14 -0.22
CA PHE A 155 -7.92 11.05 -0.19
C PHE A 155 -8.54 9.77 0.37
N SER A 156 -8.31 8.63 -0.26
CA SER A 156 -9.03 7.39 -0.01
C SER A 156 -8.14 6.15 0.02
N LEU A 157 -8.73 4.98 0.34
CA LEU A 157 -8.04 3.68 0.23
C LEU A 157 -7.58 3.39 -1.20
N VAL A 158 -8.24 3.97 -2.21
CA VAL A 158 -7.79 3.84 -3.61
C VAL A 158 -6.44 4.51 -3.80
N ASP A 159 -6.27 5.72 -3.26
CA ASP A 159 -5.00 6.45 -3.31
C ASP A 159 -3.91 5.75 -2.50
N CYS A 160 -4.26 5.23 -1.31
CA CYS A 160 -3.34 4.40 -0.50
C CYS A 160 -2.84 3.17 -1.29
N THR A 161 -3.66 2.64 -2.19
CA THR A 161 -3.33 1.46 -3.01
C THR A 161 -2.53 1.83 -4.26
N ILE A 162 -2.83 2.94 -4.91
CA ILE A 162 -2.12 3.42 -6.11
C ILE A 162 -0.70 3.92 -5.77
N ALA A 163 -0.58 4.70 -4.71
CA ALA A 163 0.64 5.42 -4.37
C ALA A 163 1.90 4.54 -4.25
N PRO A 164 1.89 3.34 -3.62
CA PRO A 164 3.05 2.46 -3.58
C PRO A 164 3.57 2.01 -4.94
N ILE A 165 2.68 1.79 -5.91
CA ILE A 165 3.05 1.42 -7.28
C ILE A 165 3.70 2.61 -8.00
N LEU A 166 3.05 3.77 -7.95
CA LEU A 166 3.58 4.98 -8.61
C LEU A 166 4.91 5.42 -7.99
N TRP A 167 5.10 5.23 -6.67
CA TRP A 167 6.37 5.51 -6.00
C TRP A 167 7.52 4.68 -6.58
N ARG A 168 7.24 3.43 -6.97
CA ARG A 168 8.23 2.46 -7.44
C ARG A 168 8.49 2.48 -8.95
N LEU A 169 7.84 3.35 -9.72
CA LEU A 169 8.06 3.43 -11.16
C LEU A 169 9.55 3.53 -11.58
N PRO A 170 10.41 4.33 -10.90
CA PRO A 170 11.84 4.36 -11.23
C PRO A 170 12.52 3.01 -11.00
N VAL A 171 12.20 2.32 -9.90
CA VAL A 171 12.75 0.99 -9.57
C VAL A 171 12.30 -0.06 -10.59
N TYR A 172 11.04 0.01 -11.05
CA TYR A 172 10.54 -0.85 -12.14
C TYR A 172 11.17 -0.51 -13.50
N GLY A 173 11.89 0.62 -13.59
CA GLY A 173 12.44 1.14 -14.83
C GLY A 173 11.36 1.66 -15.78
N ILE A 174 10.25 2.15 -15.25
CA ILE A 174 9.13 2.72 -16.01
C ILE A 174 9.25 4.24 -16.03
N ASP A 175 9.36 4.78 -17.23
CA ASP A 175 9.18 6.19 -17.52
C ASP A 175 7.84 6.36 -18.28
N LEU A 176 6.93 7.15 -17.73
CA LEU A 176 5.60 7.36 -18.32
C LEU A 176 5.65 8.22 -19.59
N GLY A 177 6.67 9.07 -19.72
CA GLY A 177 6.85 9.93 -20.89
C GLY A 177 6.01 11.21 -20.84
N SER A 178 5.88 11.91 -22.00
CA SER A 178 5.26 13.24 -22.10
C SER A 178 3.75 13.29 -21.80
N ASP A 179 3.09 12.14 -21.88
CA ASP A 179 1.63 12.07 -21.73
C ASP A 179 1.21 11.85 -20.25
N SER A 180 2.16 11.96 -19.31
CA SER A 180 2.00 11.70 -17.89
C SER A 180 1.72 12.93 -17.03
N ALA A 181 1.57 14.12 -17.60
CA ALA A 181 1.49 15.38 -16.85
C ALA A 181 0.39 15.39 -15.76
N SER A 182 -0.75 14.73 -15.99
CA SER A 182 -1.82 14.59 -15.02
C SER A 182 -1.43 13.65 -13.87
N ILE A 183 -0.77 12.54 -14.21
CA ILE A 183 -0.29 11.55 -13.25
C ILE A 183 0.82 12.15 -12.39
N GLU A 184 1.73 12.93 -12.99
CA GLU A 184 2.81 13.61 -12.26
C GLU A 184 2.27 14.61 -11.24
N LYS A 185 1.27 15.43 -11.60
CA LYS A 185 0.61 16.34 -10.67
C LYS A 185 -0.06 15.60 -9.51
N TYR A 186 -0.67 14.46 -9.81
CA TYR A 186 -1.26 13.60 -8.78
C TYR A 186 -0.16 13.02 -7.86
N MET A 187 0.92 12.49 -8.45
CA MET A 187 2.07 11.97 -7.69
C MET A 187 2.65 13.05 -6.78
N ASP A 188 2.86 14.27 -7.28
CA ASP A 188 3.36 15.38 -6.48
C ASP A 188 2.44 15.67 -5.28
N ARG A 189 1.13 15.68 -5.51
CA ARG A 189 0.14 15.90 -4.45
C ARG A 189 0.17 14.81 -3.39
N VAL A 190 0.18 13.55 -3.81
CA VAL A 190 0.13 12.38 -2.91
C VAL A 190 1.45 12.20 -2.18
N PHE A 191 2.58 12.29 -2.89
CA PHE A 191 3.89 12.06 -2.30
C PHE A 191 4.32 13.15 -1.31
N ASN A 192 3.84 14.39 -1.47
CA ASN A 192 4.10 15.47 -0.53
C ASN A 192 3.17 15.45 0.70
N ARG A 193 2.23 14.49 0.82
CA ARG A 193 1.43 14.34 2.03
C ARG A 193 2.31 13.92 3.21
N PRO A 194 2.16 14.54 4.38
CA PRO A 194 2.92 14.15 5.57
C PRO A 194 2.77 12.66 5.94
N SER A 195 1.55 12.12 5.76
CA SER A 195 1.22 10.71 5.99
C SER A 195 1.95 9.78 5.03
N PHE A 196 2.04 10.14 3.75
CA PHE A 196 2.81 9.38 2.78
C PHE A 196 4.30 9.38 3.13
N GLN A 197 4.87 10.54 3.40
CA GLN A 197 6.28 10.67 3.76
C GLN A 197 6.64 9.89 5.03
N SER A 198 5.78 9.95 6.05
CA SER A 198 6.00 9.21 7.31
C SER A 198 5.79 7.69 7.16
N SER A 199 5.12 7.23 6.11
CA SER A 199 4.89 5.81 5.84
C SER A 199 6.06 5.11 5.15
N LEU A 200 7.00 5.88 4.56
CA LEU A 200 8.15 5.35 3.85
C LEU A 200 9.16 4.72 4.82
N SER A 201 9.64 3.53 4.49
CA SER A 201 10.83 2.97 5.10
C SER A 201 12.10 3.67 4.57
N GLU A 202 13.24 3.52 5.24
CA GLU A 202 14.53 4.03 4.76
C GLU A 202 14.84 3.54 3.33
N LEU A 203 14.64 2.24 3.06
CA LEU A 203 14.87 1.66 1.73
C LEU A 203 13.90 2.20 0.67
N GLU A 204 12.67 2.52 1.05
CA GLU A 204 11.71 3.12 0.12
C GLU A 204 12.03 4.58 -0.19
N GLN A 205 12.60 5.33 0.75
CA GLN A 205 13.09 6.69 0.50
C GLN A 205 14.21 6.68 -0.55
N GLU A 206 15.11 5.71 -0.51
CA GLU A 206 16.22 5.56 -1.46
C GLU A 206 15.76 5.25 -2.90
N MET A 207 14.54 4.76 -3.10
CA MET A 207 14.01 4.41 -4.44
C MET A 207 13.87 5.61 -5.39
N ARG A 208 13.94 6.84 -4.87
CA ARG A 208 13.76 8.08 -5.64
C ARG A 208 14.85 9.13 -5.39
N LEU A 209 16.00 8.70 -4.89
CA LEU A 209 17.19 9.55 -4.76
C LEU A 209 17.99 9.69 -6.05
#